data_e91999be767d5136073e5cdea6149f79
#
_entry.id   e91999be767d5136073e5cdea6149f79
#
_cell.length_a   1.000
_cell.length_b   1.000
_cell.length_c   1.000
_cell.angle_alpha   90.00
_cell.angle_beta   90.00
_cell.angle_gamma   90.00
#
_symmetry.space_group_name_H-M   'P 1'
#
loop_
_entity.id
_entity.type
_entity.pdbx_description
1 polymer ?
#
loop_
_entity_poly.entity_id
_entity_poly.type
_entity_poly.pdbx_seq_one_letter_code
_entity_poly.pdbx_strand_id
1 'polypeptide(L)'
;MESKIVWHSLKKEGYPPLFDNGNGYFSSGRILLSGLYFDFFKRKIDRAVSCGGLVKDLRHGIPEFDWMNDDGYCLHHSKIEYWAYMPEPPVEEQI
;
A
#
# COMPACT_ATOMS: atom_id res chain seq x y z
N MET A 1 -15.03 -13.20 15.84
CA MET A 1 -14.09 -12.18 16.31
C MET A 1 -13.75 -11.26 15.17
N GLU A 2 -13.94 -9.98 15.36
CA GLU A 2 -13.66 -9.01 14.32
C GLU A 2 -12.16 -8.70 14.27
N SER A 3 -11.62 -8.68 13.06
CA SER A 3 -10.24 -8.26 12.86
C SER A 3 -10.14 -6.75 12.98
N LYS A 4 -9.22 -6.28 13.79
CA LYS A 4 -8.97 -4.85 13.92
C LYS A 4 -7.86 -4.44 12.95
N ILE A 5 -8.08 -3.35 12.25
CA ILE A 5 -7.07 -2.76 11.38
C ILE A 5 -6.19 -1.85 12.25
N VAL A 6 -4.90 -2.12 12.26
CA VAL A 6 -3.93 -1.29 12.97
C VAL A 6 -3.20 -0.44 11.93
N TRP A 7 -3.43 0.85 11.97
CA TRP A 7 -2.81 1.79 11.05
C TRP A 7 -1.43 2.22 11.55
N HIS A 8 -0.47 2.18 10.64
CA HIS A 8 0.89 2.62 10.88
C HIS A 8 1.13 3.94 10.15
N SER A 9 1.58 4.95 10.90
CA SER A 9 1.87 6.27 10.32
C SER A 9 3.23 6.25 9.61
N LEU A 10 3.27 6.65 8.35
CA LEU A 10 4.53 6.80 7.64
C LEU A 10 5.46 7.78 8.33
N LYS A 11 4.89 8.86 8.84
CA LYS A 11 5.66 9.90 9.51
C LYS A 11 6.32 9.41 10.80
N LYS A 12 5.64 8.53 11.55
CA LYS A 12 6.12 8.05 12.85
C LYS A 12 6.87 6.73 12.75
N GLU A 13 6.42 5.82 11.91
CA GLU A 13 6.92 4.45 11.86
C GLU A 13 7.67 4.12 10.56
N GLY A 14 7.54 4.97 9.54
CA GLY A 14 8.20 4.74 8.26
C GLY A 14 7.46 3.79 7.34
N TYR A 15 8.16 3.33 6.32
CA TYR A 15 7.61 2.45 5.28
C TYR A 15 7.32 1.04 5.81
N PRO A 16 6.34 0.35 5.19
CA PRO A 16 6.11 -1.05 5.51
C PRO A 16 7.33 -1.90 5.18
N PRO A 17 7.49 -3.05 5.85
CA PRO A 17 8.55 -3.99 5.51
C PRO A 17 8.48 -4.43 4.06
N LEU A 18 9.62 -4.56 3.42
CA LEU A 18 9.72 -4.98 2.03
C LEU A 18 10.37 -6.36 1.97
N PHE A 19 9.87 -7.19 1.06
CA PHE A 19 10.37 -8.53 0.82
C PHE A 19 11.05 -8.58 -0.53
N ASP A 20 12.15 -9.29 -0.61
CA ASP A 20 12.91 -9.46 -1.84
C ASP A 20 12.16 -10.38 -2.81
N ASN A 21 11.80 -9.83 -3.96
CA ASN A 21 11.15 -10.58 -5.03
C ASN A 21 12.14 -11.04 -6.11
N GLY A 22 13.43 -10.77 -5.90
CA GLY A 22 14.49 -11.11 -6.83
C GLY A 22 14.82 -9.98 -7.80
N ASN A 23 16.00 -10.07 -8.41
CA ASN A 23 16.48 -9.15 -9.45
C ASN A 23 16.48 -7.65 -9.06
N GLY A 24 16.67 -7.34 -7.78
CA GLY A 24 16.67 -5.95 -7.32
C GLY A 24 15.30 -5.33 -7.15
N TYR A 25 14.27 -6.14 -7.11
CA TYR A 25 12.89 -5.69 -6.92
C TYR A 25 12.36 -6.17 -5.57
N PHE A 26 11.82 -5.23 -4.79
CA PHE A 26 11.26 -5.48 -3.45
C PHE A 26 9.83 -4.99 -3.39
N SER A 27 9.02 -5.64 -2.58
CA SER A 27 7.60 -5.30 -2.44
C SER A 27 7.12 -5.57 -1.01
N SER A 28 6.20 -4.73 -0.55
CA SER A 28 5.52 -4.95 0.72
C SER A 28 4.49 -6.08 0.66
N GLY A 29 4.14 -6.50 -0.56
CA GLY A 29 2.94 -7.29 -0.78
C GLY A 29 1.70 -6.42 -0.70
N ARG A 30 0.54 -7.04 -0.74
CA ARG A 30 -0.75 -6.33 -0.73
C ARG A 30 -1.09 -5.85 0.68
N ILE A 31 -1.25 -4.54 0.83
CA ILE A 31 -1.59 -3.89 2.10
C ILE A 31 -2.67 -2.84 1.87
N LEU A 32 -3.19 -2.30 2.97
CA LEU A 32 -4.11 -1.16 2.93
C LEU A 32 -3.31 0.14 2.94
N LEU A 33 -3.75 1.10 2.14
CA LEU A 33 -3.14 2.41 2.02
C LEU A 33 -4.18 3.48 2.30
N SER A 34 -3.87 4.38 3.21
CA SER A 34 -4.77 5.49 3.55
C SER A 34 -4.06 6.81 3.29
N GLY A 35 -4.76 7.75 2.68
CA GLY A 35 -4.20 9.05 2.39
C GLY A 35 -5.10 9.88 1.50
N LEU A 36 -4.48 10.82 0.81
CA LEU A 36 -5.17 11.72 -0.09
C LEU A 36 -5.03 11.20 -1.52
N TYR A 37 -6.16 11.02 -2.18
CA TYR A 37 -6.24 10.50 -3.55
C TYR A 37 -6.94 11.50 -4.44
N PHE A 38 -6.44 11.63 -5.66
CA PHE A 38 -7.08 12.46 -6.66
C PHE A 38 -8.18 11.65 -7.36
N ASP A 39 -9.40 12.16 -7.27
CA ASP A 39 -10.55 11.57 -7.97
C ASP A 39 -10.69 12.26 -9.33
N PHE A 40 -10.38 11.53 -10.40
CA PHE A 40 -10.42 12.06 -11.76
C PHE A 40 -11.84 12.39 -12.24
N PHE A 41 -12.85 11.70 -11.71
CA PHE A 41 -14.24 11.97 -12.07
C PHE A 41 -14.75 13.25 -11.42
N LYS A 42 -14.45 13.43 -10.15
CA LYS A 42 -14.87 14.62 -9.39
C LYS A 42 -13.87 15.77 -9.50
N ARG A 43 -12.68 15.50 -10.01
CA ARG A 43 -11.56 16.46 -10.13
C ARG A 43 -11.23 17.12 -8.80
N LYS A 44 -11.19 16.32 -7.74
CA LYS A 44 -10.82 16.80 -6.42
C LYS A 44 -10.03 15.75 -5.65
N ILE A 45 -9.38 16.19 -4.59
CA ILE A 45 -8.61 15.34 -3.71
C ILE A 45 -9.50 14.97 -2.52
N ASP A 46 -9.66 13.68 -2.29
CA ASP A 46 -10.43 13.16 -1.17
C ASP A 46 -9.57 12.22 -0.34
N ARG A 47 -9.85 12.16 0.95
CA ARG A 47 -9.24 11.17 1.83
C ARG A 47 -9.94 9.84 1.63
N ALA A 48 -9.16 8.79 1.40
CA ALA A 48 -9.71 7.49 1.09
C ALA A 48 -8.77 6.36 1.52
N VAL A 49 -9.27 5.14 1.45
CA VAL A 49 -8.51 3.92 1.68
C VAL A 49 -8.54 3.08 0.41
N SER A 50 -7.40 2.56 0.02
CA SER A 50 -7.29 1.65 -1.11
C SER A 50 -6.41 0.47 -0.76
N CYS A 51 -6.38 -0.52 -1.64
CA CYS A 51 -5.47 -1.65 -1.54
C CYS A 51 -4.33 -1.47 -2.53
N GLY A 52 -3.15 -1.87 -2.13
CA GLY A 52 -1.98 -1.77 -2.99
C GLY A 52 -0.74 -2.19 -2.24
N GLY A 53 0.36 -1.53 -2.51
CA GLY A 53 1.62 -1.82 -1.85
C GLY A 53 2.71 -0.84 -2.20
N LEU A 54 3.81 -0.95 -1.47
CA LEU A 54 5.03 -0.21 -1.76
C LEU A 54 5.99 -1.12 -2.51
N VAL A 55 6.58 -0.60 -3.57
CA VAL A 55 7.62 -1.31 -4.30
C VAL A 55 8.91 -0.49 -4.28
N LYS A 56 10.03 -1.18 -4.28
CA LYS A 56 11.36 -0.58 -4.35
C LYS A 56 12.11 -1.25 -5.49
N ASP A 57 12.55 -0.46 -6.43
CA ASP A 57 13.26 -0.96 -7.61
C ASP A 57 14.70 -0.44 -7.59
N LEU A 58 15.67 -1.37 -7.57
CA LEU A 58 17.09 -1.06 -7.58
C LEU A 58 17.75 -1.28 -8.94
N ARG A 59 16.98 -1.70 -9.95
CA ARG A 59 17.53 -2.13 -11.25
C ARG A 59 18.21 -1.01 -12.03
N HIS A 60 17.92 0.24 -11.71
CA HIS A 60 18.48 1.39 -12.40
C HIS A 60 19.57 2.12 -11.60
N GLY A 61 20.10 1.48 -10.57
CA GLY A 61 21.20 2.03 -9.77
C GLY A 61 20.80 3.02 -8.69
N ILE A 62 19.63 3.64 -8.81
CA ILE A 62 19.09 4.55 -7.80
C ILE A 62 17.82 3.92 -7.25
N PRO A 63 17.70 3.74 -5.92
CA PRO A 63 16.48 3.18 -5.35
C PRO A 63 15.27 4.06 -5.67
N GLU A 64 14.27 3.47 -6.30
CA GLU A 64 13.01 4.13 -6.57
C GLU A 64 11.90 3.46 -5.77
N PHE A 65 11.18 4.28 -5.01
CA PHE A 65 10.04 3.84 -4.22
C PHE A 65 8.75 4.33 -4.88
N ASP A 66 7.82 3.41 -5.11
CA ASP A 66 6.53 3.74 -5.69
C ASP A 66 5.41 3.08 -4.92
N TRP A 67 4.35 3.83 -4.67
CA TRP A 67 3.10 3.27 -4.19
C TRP A 67 2.29 2.81 -5.39
N MET A 68 1.86 1.55 -5.35
CA MET A 68 1.10 0.93 -6.44
C MET A 68 -0.28 0.57 -5.95
N ASN A 69 -1.29 0.66 -6.83
CA ASN A 69 -2.60 0.12 -6.51
C ASN A 69 -2.70 -1.36 -6.95
N ASP A 70 -3.83 -2.01 -6.66
CA ASP A 70 -4.04 -3.41 -7.01
C ASP A 70 -4.03 -3.66 -8.52
N ASP A 71 -4.32 -2.65 -9.32
CA ASP A 71 -4.35 -2.78 -10.78
C ASP A 71 -2.96 -2.61 -11.41
N GLY A 72 -1.94 -2.37 -10.59
CA GLY A 72 -0.56 -2.21 -11.05
C GLY A 72 -0.20 -0.81 -11.50
N TYR A 73 -1.02 0.18 -11.21
CA TYR A 73 -0.74 1.58 -11.54
C TYR A 73 -0.06 2.28 -10.38
N CYS A 74 0.90 3.15 -10.70
CA CYS A 74 1.55 3.99 -9.71
C CYS A 74 0.60 5.08 -9.23
N LEU A 75 0.64 5.35 -7.92
CA LEU A 75 -0.21 6.36 -7.29
C LEU A 75 0.49 7.72 -7.25
N HIS A 76 0.87 8.24 -8.41
CA HIS A 76 1.65 9.49 -8.52
C HIS A 76 0.95 10.74 -8.00
N HIS A 77 -0.38 10.76 -8.08
CA HIS A 77 -1.17 11.92 -7.66
C HIS A 77 -1.76 11.75 -6.27
N SER A 78 -1.26 10.77 -5.53
CA SER A 78 -1.76 10.45 -4.20
C SER A 78 -0.69 10.71 -3.16
N LYS A 79 -1.14 11.03 -1.95
CA LYS A 79 -0.25 11.16 -0.79
C LYS A 79 -0.63 10.11 0.22
N ILE A 80 0.15 9.05 0.29
CA ILE A 80 -0.08 7.98 1.28
C ILE A 80 0.45 8.46 2.63
N GLU A 81 -0.40 8.37 3.65
CA GLU A 81 -0.08 8.82 5.00
C GLU A 81 0.01 7.68 6.01
N TYR A 82 -0.77 6.62 5.78
CA TYR A 82 -0.86 5.45 6.67
C TYR A 82 -0.91 4.18 5.85
N TRP A 83 -0.39 3.12 6.41
CA TRP A 83 -0.52 1.78 5.84
C TRP A 83 -0.95 0.81 6.93
N ALA A 84 -1.54 -0.29 6.54
CA ALA A 84 -1.94 -1.36 7.45
C ALA A 84 -1.91 -2.69 6.74
N TYR A 85 -1.68 -3.76 7.50
CA TYR A 85 -1.79 -5.10 6.95
C TYR A 85 -3.25 -5.40 6.60
N MET A 86 -3.43 -6.20 5.57
CA MET A 86 -4.77 -6.66 5.21
C MET A 86 -5.34 -7.45 6.38
N PRO A 87 -6.61 -7.21 6.73
CA PRO A 87 -7.25 -8.04 7.74
C PRO A 87 -7.34 -9.47 7.25
N GLU A 88 -7.22 -10.42 8.16
CA GLU A 88 -7.39 -11.81 7.79
C GLU A 88 -8.83 -12.05 7.36
N PRO A 89 -9.03 -12.81 6.28
CA PRO A 89 -10.39 -13.15 5.88
C PRO A 89 -11.04 -14.03 6.97
N PRO A 90 -12.36 -13.94 7.12
CA PRO A 90 -13.03 -14.82 8.06
C PRO A 90 -12.78 -16.28 7.67
N VAL A 91 -12.51 -17.09 8.68
CA VAL A 91 -12.34 -18.52 8.46
C VAL A 91 -13.71 -19.14 8.30
N GLU A 92 -13.95 -19.73 7.13
CA GLU A 92 -15.18 -20.47 6.93
C GLU A 92 -15.17 -21.74 7.77
N GLU A 93 -16.22 -21.93 8.52
CA GLU A 93 -16.36 -23.17 9.24
C GLU A 93 -16.59 -24.31 8.26
N GLN A 94 -15.73 -25.30 8.36
CA GLN A 94 -15.91 -26.52 7.57
C GLN A 94 -17.03 -27.33 8.20
N ILE A 95 -18.02 -27.58 7.42
CA ILE A 95 -19.15 -28.35 7.87
C ILE A 95 -19.02 -29.78 7.42
#